data_0b6dcdeccdaca443b1441b04261fe2d5
#
_entry.id   0b6dcdeccdaca443b1441b04261fe2d5
#
_cell.length_a   1.000
_cell.length_b   1.000
_cell.length_c   1.000
_cell.angle_alpha   90.00
_cell.angle_beta   90.00
_cell.angle_gamma   90.00
#
_symmetry.space_group_name_H-M   'P 1'
#
loop_
_entity.id
_entity.type
_entity.pdbx_description
1 polymer ?
#
loop_
_entity_poly.entity_id
_entity_poly.type
_entity_poly.pdbx_seq_one_letter_code
_entity_poly.pdbx_strand_id
1 'polypeptide(L)'
;MDFQKFSHYIHNTLEIYRHQLQTLLFPVFTHVYLKLVTTQQLTDAKQLLALHGEPFDIAFSTEMANLRLIVDHDHMKQNAWAKHILGSPESFSVTVGTTAQMLLITYLEEHQMKEILQILNSKMKLNTTYVHPSTANNNADDNNNSNPLKRSAATLNPASS
;
A
#
# COMPACT_ATOMS: atom_id res chain seq x y z
N MET A 1 20.28 -6.69 4.33
CA MET A 1 18.92 -6.72 4.91
C MET A 1 17.90 -6.51 3.79
N ASP A 2 16.91 -7.37 3.69
CA ASP A 2 15.93 -7.33 2.58
C ASP A 2 15.08 -6.06 2.58
N PHE A 3 14.77 -5.50 3.76
CA PHE A 3 14.04 -4.23 3.85
C PHE A 3 14.77 -3.07 3.14
N GLN A 4 16.10 -3.00 3.23
CA GLN A 4 16.87 -1.97 2.54
C GLN A 4 16.74 -2.09 1.02
N LYS A 5 16.82 -3.30 0.47
CA LYS A 5 16.66 -3.56 -0.96
C LYS A 5 15.22 -3.24 -1.42
N PHE A 6 14.23 -3.64 -0.62
CA PHE A 6 12.83 -3.34 -0.85
C PHE A 6 12.55 -1.84 -0.90
N SER A 7 13.02 -1.11 0.11
CA SER A 7 12.90 0.35 0.16
C SER A 7 13.61 1.03 -1.02
N HIS A 8 14.81 0.58 -1.35
CA HIS A 8 15.57 1.09 -2.49
C HIS A 8 14.83 0.86 -3.82
N TYR A 9 14.27 -0.32 -4.03
CA TYR A 9 13.47 -0.61 -5.22
C TYR A 9 12.29 0.36 -5.35
N ILE A 10 11.52 0.56 -4.27
CA ILE A 10 10.37 1.45 -4.29
C ILE A 10 10.77 2.89 -4.63
N HIS A 11 11.85 3.40 -4.03
CA HIS A 11 12.31 4.76 -4.29
C HIS A 11 12.84 4.98 -5.71
N ASN A 12 13.33 3.93 -6.36
CA ASN A 12 13.88 4.00 -7.73
C ASN A 12 12.91 3.52 -8.82
N THR A 13 11.71 3.09 -8.46
CA THR A 13 10.68 2.75 -9.45
C THR A 13 10.08 3.99 -10.10
N LEU A 14 9.36 3.82 -11.20
CA LEU A 14 8.68 4.90 -11.90
C LEU A 14 7.75 5.66 -10.96
N GLU A 15 7.69 6.98 -11.09
CA GLU A 15 6.93 7.86 -10.22
C GLU A 15 5.45 7.47 -10.11
N ILE A 16 4.85 7.06 -11.23
CA ILE A 16 3.45 6.63 -11.28
C ILE A 16 3.16 5.43 -10.34
N TYR A 17 4.13 4.56 -10.12
CA TYR A 17 3.99 3.42 -9.21
C TYR A 17 4.56 3.70 -7.82
N ARG A 18 5.54 4.60 -7.72
CA ARG A 18 6.22 4.95 -6.47
C ARG A 18 5.25 5.40 -5.39
N HIS A 19 4.34 6.32 -5.71
CA HIS A 19 3.36 6.83 -4.75
C HIS A 19 2.47 5.73 -4.17
N GLN A 20 2.12 4.75 -4.99
CA GLN A 20 1.32 3.60 -4.54
C GLN A 20 2.14 2.67 -3.66
N LEU A 21 3.35 2.31 -4.10
CA LEU A 21 4.21 1.36 -3.41
C LEU A 21 4.82 1.92 -2.11
N GLN A 22 4.99 3.23 -2.00
CA GLN A 22 5.48 3.87 -0.76
C GLN A 22 4.56 3.60 0.43
N THR A 23 3.27 3.41 0.21
CA THR A 23 2.32 3.07 1.27
C THR A 23 2.59 1.72 1.93
N LEU A 24 3.37 0.86 1.28
CA LEU A 24 3.79 -0.45 1.81
C LEU A 24 5.00 -0.37 2.73
N LEU A 25 5.76 0.73 2.69
CA LEU A 25 7.04 0.82 3.43
C LEU A 25 6.85 0.68 4.93
N PHE A 26 5.91 1.42 5.52
CA PHE A 26 5.70 1.38 6.97
C PHE A 26 5.12 0.05 7.47
N PRO A 27 4.09 -0.53 6.85
CA PRO A 27 3.61 -1.87 7.21
C PRO A 27 4.70 -2.94 7.15
N VAL A 28 5.49 -2.98 6.07
CA VAL A 28 6.58 -3.94 5.92
C VAL A 28 7.67 -3.69 6.96
N PHE A 29 8.09 -2.44 7.16
CA PHE A 29 9.04 -2.06 8.20
C PHE A 29 8.61 -2.57 9.58
N THR A 30 7.35 -2.35 9.96
CA THR A 30 6.77 -2.77 11.23
C THR A 30 6.85 -4.29 11.41
N HIS A 31 6.41 -5.04 10.40
CA HIS A 31 6.43 -6.50 10.47
C HIS A 31 7.84 -7.08 10.49
N VAL A 32 8.78 -6.51 9.74
CA VAL A 32 10.19 -6.92 9.79
C VAL A 32 10.77 -6.66 11.18
N TYR A 33 10.52 -5.49 11.76
CA TYR A 33 10.97 -5.16 13.12
C TYR A 33 10.43 -6.14 14.16
N LEU A 34 9.12 -6.35 14.18
CA LEU A 34 8.47 -7.25 15.14
C LEU A 34 8.95 -8.70 14.96
N LYS A 35 9.23 -9.14 13.74
CA LYS A 35 9.79 -10.46 13.47
C LYS A 35 11.22 -10.58 14.04
N LEU A 36 12.07 -9.57 13.82
CA LEU A 36 13.43 -9.57 14.37
C LEU A 36 13.41 -9.65 15.89
N VAL A 37 12.51 -8.93 16.55
CA VAL A 37 12.32 -9.02 18.01
C VAL A 37 11.83 -10.41 18.41
N THR A 38 10.85 -10.97 17.70
CA THR A 38 10.31 -12.32 17.97
C THR A 38 11.37 -13.40 17.86
N THR A 39 12.27 -13.29 16.87
CA THR A 39 13.37 -14.23 16.63
C THR A 39 14.62 -13.91 17.44
N GLN A 40 14.53 -12.98 18.39
CA GLN A 40 15.62 -12.53 19.26
C GLN A 40 16.84 -11.95 18.53
N GLN A 41 16.65 -11.47 17.30
CA GLN A 41 17.66 -10.75 16.53
C GLN A 41 17.66 -9.26 16.89
N LEU A 42 17.91 -8.97 18.17
CA LEU A 42 17.73 -7.62 18.73
C LEU A 42 18.73 -6.59 18.20
N THR A 43 19.93 -7.03 17.82
CA THR A 43 20.93 -6.17 17.19
C THR A 43 20.42 -5.69 15.82
N ASP A 44 19.89 -6.60 15.02
CA ASP A 44 19.36 -6.29 13.69
C ASP A 44 18.09 -5.43 13.79
N ALA A 45 17.24 -5.67 14.78
CA ALA A 45 16.07 -4.84 15.05
C ALA A 45 16.47 -3.39 15.39
N LYS A 46 17.46 -3.18 16.25
CA LYS A 46 18.00 -1.87 16.60
C LYS A 46 18.62 -1.18 15.37
N GLN A 47 19.36 -1.93 14.56
CA GLN A 47 19.96 -1.41 13.34
C GLN A 47 18.90 -1.01 12.30
N LEU A 48 17.86 -1.82 12.12
CA LEU A 48 16.74 -1.50 11.25
C LEU A 48 16.09 -0.17 11.67
N LEU A 49 15.80 -0.02 12.97
CA LEU A 49 15.19 1.17 13.52
C LEU A 49 16.07 2.42 13.35
N ALA A 50 17.37 2.27 13.60
CA ALA A 50 18.34 3.37 13.48
C ALA A 50 18.54 3.83 12.03
N LEU A 51 18.59 2.91 11.07
CA LEU A 51 18.86 3.22 9.66
C LEU A 51 17.62 3.62 8.87
N HIS A 52 16.45 3.12 9.23
CA HIS A 52 15.25 3.23 8.41
C HIS A 52 14.02 3.79 9.14
N GLY A 53 14.11 4.08 10.45
CA GLY A 53 13.00 4.56 11.25
C GLY A 53 12.65 6.05 11.06
N GLU A 54 13.66 6.89 10.86
CA GLU A 54 13.51 8.35 10.80
C GLU A 54 12.43 8.84 9.82
N PRO A 55 12.32 8.32 8.58
CA PRO A 55 11.28 8.76 7.66
C PRO A 55 9.84 8.56 8.14
N PHE A 56 9.64 7.69 9.11
CA PHE A 56 8.31 7.37 9.66
C PHE A 56 7.95 8.18 10.93
N ASP A 57 8.89 8.89 11.52
CA ASP A 57 8.70 9.56 12.81
C ASP A 57 7.61 10.63 12.81
N ILE A 58 7.41 11.31 11.70
CA ILE A 58 6.38 12.35 11.59
C ILE A 58 5.03 11.72 11.25
N ALA A 59 4.98 10.90 10.20
CA ALA A 59 3.72 10.35 9.69
C ALA A 59 3.11 9.27 10.61
N PHE A 60 3.95 8.55 11.37
CA PHE A 60 3.57 7.41 12.22
C PHE A 60 4.14 7.56 13.64
N SER A 61 4.06 8.76 14.21
CA SER A 61 4.70 9.09 15.48
C SER A 61 4.27 8.18 16.65
N THR A 62 2.98 7.85 16.73
CA THR A 62 2.44 6.98 17.79
C THR A 62 2.92 5.55 17.62
N GLU A 63 2.88 5.03 16.42
CA GLU A 63 3.33 3.68 16.08
C GLU A 63 4.83 3.53 16.27
N MET A 64 5.62 4.54 15.87
CA MET A 64 7.06 4.57 16.07
C MET A 64 7.42 4.63 17.55
N ALA A 65 6.65 5.36 18.37
CA ALA A 65 6.82 5.36 19.83
C ALA A 65 6.58 3.95 20.40
N ASN A 66 5.53 3.24 19.96
CA ASN A 66 5.29 1.87 20.34
C ASN A 66 6.43 0.93 19.93
N LEU A 67 6.93 1.03 18.70
CA LEU A 67 8.07 0.21 18.24
C LEU A 67 9.31 0.43 19.10
N ARG A 68 9.61 1.68 19.47
CA ARG A 68 10.77 1.99 20.33
C ARG A 68 10.66 1.43 21.76
N LEU A 69 9.43 1.22 22.26
CA LEU A 69 9.20 0.58 23.55
C LEU A 69 9.40 -0.94 23.50
N ILE A 70 9.33 -1.55 22.32
CA ILE A 70 9.45 -2.99 22.14
C ILE A 70 10.92 -3.31 21.86
N VAL A 71 11.71 -3.44 22.89
CA VAL A 71 13.16 -3.72 22.79
C VAL A 71 13.53 -5.20 22.93
N ASP A 72 12.59 -6.03 23.36
CA ASP A 72 12.75 -7.47 23.52
C ASP A 72 11.41 -8.22 23.37
N HIS A 73 11.48 -9.54 23.42
CA HIS A 73 10.32 -10.41 23.26
C HIS A 73 9.26 -10.24 24.36
N ASP A 74 9.67 -9.95 25.59
CA ASP A 74 8.74 -9.80 26.72
C ASP A 74 7.98 -8.47 26.62
N HIS A 75 8.66 -7.39 26.25
CA HIS A 75 8.00 -6.12 25.94
C HIS A 75 7.00 -6.29 24.79
N MET A 76 7.34 -7.04 23.76
CA MET A 76 6.42 -7.30 22.63
C MET A 76 5.18 -8.05 23.09
N LYS A 77 5.33 -9.08 23.95
CA LYS A 77 4.20 -9.84 24.51
C LYS A 77 3.27 -8.99 25.38
N GLN A 78 3.78 -7.96 26.02
CA GLN A 78 3.00 -7.09 26.91
C GLN A 78 2.38 -5.91 26.15
N ASN A 79 2.92 -5.53 25.01
CA ASN A 79 2.46 -4.39 24.23
C ASN A 79 1.16 -4.73 23.47
N ALA A 80 0.07 -4.04 23.84
CA ALA A 80 -1.24 -4.27 23.24
C ALA A 80 -1.29 -3.94 21.73
N TRP A 81 -0.57 -2.90 21.31
CA TRP A 81 -0.47 -2.52 19.91
C TRP A 81 0.25 -3.60 19.09
N ALA A 82 1.38 -4.13 19.57
CA ALA A 82 2.11 -5.20 18.88
C ALA A 82 1.26 -6.48 18.76
N LYS A 83 0.52 -6.84 19.80
CA LYS A 83 -0.43 -7.96 19.76
C LYS A 83 -1.49 -7.76 18.70
N HIS A 84 -2.04 -6.56 18.61
CA HIS A 84 -3.03 -6.22 17.59
C HIS A 84 -2.47 -6.36 16.17
N ILE A 85 -1.29 -5.77 15.92
CA ILE A 85 -0.62 -5.85 14.61
C ILE A 85 -0.32 -7.30 14.20
N LEU A 86 0.20 -8.11 15.12
CA LEU A 86 0.55 -9.50 14.84
C LEU A 86 -0.67 -10.42 14.72
N GLY A 87 -1.76 -10.09 15.41
CA GLY A 87 -2.97 -10.90 15.47
C GLY A 87 -3.98 -10.63 14.36
N SER A 88 -3.87 -9.49 13.64
CA SER A 88 -4.85 -9.10 12.62
C SER A 88 -4.17 -8.58 11.36
N PRO A 89 -4.26 -9.29 10.23
CA PRO A 89 -3.81 -8.78 8.92
C PRO A 89 -4.53 -7.49 8.49
N GLU A 90 -5.74 -7.25 9.00
CA GLU A 90 -6.52 -6.04 8.73
C GLU A 90 -5.93 -4.77 9.40
N SER A 91 -4.97 -4.93 10.32
CA SER A 91 -4.31 -3.81 11.00
C SER A 91 -3.58 -2.89 10.03
N PHE A 92 -3.07 -3.44 8.94
CA PHE A 92 -2.54 -2.69 7.80
C PHE A 92 -3.29 -3.10 6.54
N SER A 93 -4.12 -2.20 6.03
CA SER A 93 -4.81 -2.36 4.76
C SER A 93 -4.30 -1.33 3.76
N VAL A 94 -3.69 -1.79 2.69
CA VAL A 94 -3.10 -0.95 1.65
C VAL A 94 -3.70 -1.32 0.30
N THR A 95 -3.99 -0.31 -0.52
CA THR A 95 -4.50 -0.50 -1.88
C THR A 95 -3.46 -0.02 -2.88
N VAL A 96 -3.10 -0.88 -3.84
CA VAL A 96 -2.18 -0.58 -4.93
C VAL A 96 -2.80 -0.96 -6.28
N GLY A 97 -2.33 -0.34 -7.34
CA GLY A 97 -2.75 -0.72 -8.69
C GLY A 97 -2.20 -2.10 -9.09
N THR A 98 -2.94 -2.82 -9.91
CA THR A 98 -2.57 -4.18 -10.37
C THR A 98 -1.18 -4.21 -11.00
N THR A 99 -0.83 -3.23 -11.83
CA THR A 99 0.50 -3.17 -12.48
C THR A 99 1.61 -2.93 -11.47
N ALA A 100 1.42 -2.00 -10.53
CA ALA A 100 2.39 -1.72 -9.47
C ALA A 100 2.64 -2.96 -8.60
N GLN A 101 1.58 -3.66 -8.23
CA GLN A 101 1.69 -4.91 -7.47
C GLN A 101 2.44 -5.98 -8.25
N MET A 102 2.09 -6.19 -9.52
CA MET A 102 2.72 -7.22 -10.35
C MET A 102 4.23 -6.96 -10.51
N LEU A 103 4.63 -5.71 -10.77
CA LEU A 103 6.04 -5.33 -10.86
C LEU A 103 6.78 -5.57 -9.55
N LEU A 104 6.17 -5.23 -8.43
CA LEU A 104 6.73 -5.46 -7.10
C LEU A 104 6.91 -6.96 -6.82
N ILE A 105 5.88 -7.76 -7.03
CA ILE A 105 5.94 -9.21 -6.78
C ILE A 105 7.02 -9.85 -7.65
N THR A 106 7.09 -9.50 -8.95
CA THR A 106 8.15 -9.99 -9.85
C THR A 106 9.53 -9.65 -9.31
N TYR A 107 9.76 -8.41 -8.89
CA TYR A 107 11.03 -7.99 -8.30
C TYR A 107 11.38 -8.80 -7.03
N LEU A 108 10.42 -8.99 -6.14
CA LEU A 108 10.64 -9.74 -4.89
C LEU A 108 10.94 -11.22 -5.14
N GLU A 109 10.29 -11.83 -6.14
CA GLU A 109 10.54 -13.22 -6.55
C GLU A 109 11.91 -13.37 -7.20
N GLU A 110 12.27 -12.51 -8.14
CA GLU A 110 13.59 -12.51 -8.81
C GLU A 110 14.75 -12.35 -7.81
N HIS A 111 14.57 -11.54 -6.78
CA HIS A 111 15.57 -11.30 -5.75
C HIS A 111 15.44 -12.21 -4.52
N GLN A 112 14.54 -13.22 -4.59
CA GLN A 112 14.30 -14.21 -3.53
C GLN A 112 13.99 -13.60 -2.16
N MET A 113 13.29 -12.48 -2.12
CA MET A 113 12.88 -11.79 -0.88
C MET A 113 11.65 -12.44 -0.25
N LYS A 114 11.79 -13.70 0.14
CA LYS A 114 10.70 -14.56 0.62
C LYS A 114 10.02 -14.00 1.87
N GLU A 115 10.77 -13.35 2.74
CA GLU A 115 10.25 -12.77 3.96
C GLU A 115 9.28 -11.62 3.67
N ILE A 116 9.64 -10.72 2.77
CA ILE A 116 8.78 -9.60 2.39
C ILE A 116 7.54 -10.11 1.64
N LEU A 117 7.70 -11.07 0.74
CA LEU A 117 6.57 -11.75 0.09
C LEU A 117 5.60 -12.36 1.12
N GLN A 118 6.12 -13.02 2.15
CA GLN A 118 5.28 -13.57 3.22
C GLN A 118 4.52 -12.48 3.99
N ILE A 119 5.17 -11.36 4.28
CA ILE A 119 4.52 -10.23 4.96
C ILE A 119 3.37 -9.69 4.10
N LEU A 120 3.62 -9.43 2.81
CA LEU A 120 2.60 -8.90 1.89
C LEU A 120 1.41 -9.85 1.72
N ASN A 121 1.65 -11.16 1.71
CA ASN A 121 0.62 -12.15 1.45
C ASN A 121 -0.18 -12.58 2.70
N SER A 122 0.41 -12.51 3.90
CA SER A 122 -0.19 -13.13 5.09
C SER A 122 -0.24 -12.26 6.33
N LYS A 123 0.49 -11.13 6.38
CA LYS A 123 0.59 -10.30 7.57
C LYS A 123 -0.11 -8.96 7.45
N MET A 124 -0.51 -8.59 6.25
CA MET A 124 -1.23 -7.37 5.96
C MET A 124 -2.29 -7.62 4.89
N LYS A 125 -3.24 -6.71 4.78
CA LYS A 125 -4.25 -6.77 3.71
C LYS A 125 -3.81 -5.91 2.54
N LEU A 126 -3.43 -6.57 1.45
CA LEU A 126 -3.08 -5.92 0.20
C LEU A 126 -4.26 -6.02 -0.77
N ASN A 127 -4.88 -4.88 -1.05
CA ASN A 127 -5.96 -4.76 -2.01
C ASN A 127 -5.42 -4.26 -3.35
N THR A 128 -5.99 -4.74 -4.45
CA THR A 128 -5.63 -4.28 -5.79
C THR A 128 -6.77 -3.52 -6.44
N THR A 129 -6.42 -2.43 -7.14
CA THR A 129 -7.34 -1.72 -8.02
C THR A 129 -6.87 -1.80 -9.45
N TYR A 130 -7.81 -2.06 -10.35
CA TYR A 130 -7.55 -1.98 -11.78
C TYR A 130 -7.68 -0.52 -12.22
N VAL A 131 -6.56 0.14 -12.48
CA VAL A 131 -6.55 1.48 -13.07
C VAL A 131 -6.58 1.31 -14.58
N HIS A 132 -7.71 1.60 -15.18
CA HIS A 132 -7.81 1.62 -16.66
C HIS A 132 -6.98 2.79 -17.20
N PRO A 133 -6.11 2.58 -18.20
CA PRO A 133 -5.26 3.64 -18.74
C PRO A 133 -6.03 4.79 -19.42
N SER A 134 -7.34 4.62 -19.64
CA SER A 134 -8.17 5.52 -20.47
C SER A 134 -8.84 6.66 -19.71
N THR A 135 -8.60 6.86 -18.41
CA THR A 135 -9.24 7.97 -17.67
C THR A 135 -8.41 9.25 -17.59
N ALA A 136 -7.27 9.32 -18.27
CA ALA A 136 -6.40 10.50 -18.21
C ALA A 136 -6.68 11.57 -19.29
N ASN A 137 -7.64 11.37 -20.22
CA ASN A 137 -7.84 12.29 -21.32
C ASN A 137 -9.31 12.45 -21.78
N ASN A 138 -10.25 12.70 -20.86
CA ASN A 138 -11.58 13.15 -21.26
C ASN A 138 -12.05 14.34 -20.43
N ASN A 139 -11.22 15.38 -20.36
CA ASN A 139 -11.66 16.75 -20.15
C ASN A 139 -11.36 17.53 -21.42
N ALA A 140 -11.94 17.12 -22.54
CA ALA A 140 -12.07 17.92 -23.70
C ALA A 140 -13.58 18.11 -23.95
N ASP A 141 -14.03 19.29 -23.61
CA ASP A 141 -15.14 19.99 -24.23
C ASP A 141 -16.15 19.14 -25.03
N ASP A 142 -17.21 18.71 -24.37
CA ASP A 142 -18.46 18.51 -25.05
C ASP A 142 -19.54 19.40 -24.44
N ASN A 143 -19.31 20.67 -24.57
CA ASN A 143 -20.32 21.67 -24.39
C ASN A 143 -20.78 22.11 -25.79
N ASN A 144 -21.30 21.19 -26.56
CA ASN A 144 -22.11 21.56 -27.69
C ASN A 144 -22.84 20.34 -28.25
N ASN A 145 -23.98 20.08 -27.73
CA ASN A 145 -25.06 19.69 -28.63
C ASN A 145 -26.41 19.70 -27.90
N SER A 146 -26.98 20.85 -27.80
CA SER A 146 -28.42 20.97 -27.84
C SER A 146 -28.86 20.46 -29.21
N ASN A 147 -29.22 19.23 -29.28
CA ASN A 147 -29.82 18.67 -30.48
C ASN A 147 -31.31 19.03 -30.51
N PRO A 148 -31.73 19.98 -31.36
CA PRO A 148 -33.13 20.36 -31.41
C PRO A 148 -34.01 19.36 -32.14
N LEU A 149 -33.45 18.27 -32.64
CA LEU A 149 -34.18 17.32 -33.50
C LEU A 149 -35.02 16.28 -32.77
N LYS A 150 -35.01 16.23 -31.48
CA LYS A 150 -35.84 15.27 -30.71
C LYS A 150 -37.24 15.77 -30.40
N ARG A 151 -37.58 17.00 -30.79
CA ARG A 151 -38.90 17.58 -30.50
C ARG A 151 -39.95 17.43 -31.61
N SER A 152 -39.56 17.08 -32.81
CA SER A 152 -40.50 16.95 -33.90
C SER A 152 -41.17 15.60 -34.08
N ALA A 153 -40.73 14.60 -33.32
CA ALA A 153 -41.34 13.27 -33.44
C ALA A 153 -42.51 13.02 -32.48
N ALA A 154 -42.84 13.96 -31.62
CA ALA A 154 -43.85 13.76 -30.58
C ALA A 154 -45.23 14.36 -30.90
N THR A 155 -45.42 14.95 -32.11
CA THR A 155 -46.62 15.71 -32.41
C THR A 155 -47.41 15.22 -33.62
N LEU A 156 -47.22 14.00 -34.04
CA LEU A 156 -48.12 13.39 -35.01
C LEU A 156 -49.09 12.47 -34.25
N ASN A 157 -50.05 13.11 -33.68
CA ASN A 157 -51.29 12.42 -33.35
C ASN A 157 -52.24 12.58 -34.54
N PRO A 158 -52.56 11.54 -35.24
CA PRO A 158 -53.63 11.63 -36.23
C PRO A 158 -54.91 11.84 -35.45
N ALA A 159 -55.51 12.98 -35.64
CA ALA A 159 -56.85 13.18 -35.20
C ALA A 159 -57.70 12.14 -35.89
N SER A 160 -58.20 11.15 -35.20
CA SER A 160 -59.27 10.33 -35.65
C SER A 160 -60.50 11.18 -35.65
N SER A 161 -61.09 11.35 -36.76
CA SER A 161 -62.44 11.85 -36.90
C SER A 161 -63.43 10.87 -36.31
#